data_0743e3194755b958c47ece58432dfd41
#
_entry.id   0743e3194755b958c47ece58432dfd41
#
_cell.length_a   1.000
_cell.length_b   1.000
_cell.length_c   1.000
_cell.angle_alpha   90.00
_cell.angle_beta   90.00
_cell.angle_gamma   90.00
#
_symmetry.space_group_name_H-M   'P 1'
#
loop_
_entity.id
_entity.type
_entity.pdbx_description
1 polymer ?
#
loop_
_entity_poly.entity_id
_entity_poly.type
_entity_poly.pdbx_seq_one_letter_code
_entity_poly.pdbx_strand_id
1 'polypeptide(L)'
;MACPFFLPLRRLGSSGWNPEPRLPLGDAYEGSCRACASSPFEPREEIQRDLCNCGYARGRCSHFPDNGAADAVRFSVTGDQDGRVTLVYILEKDHAPMEYGPLDPAHEVREPLASQARAFVESYLRQRDAGRAESASA
;
A
#
# COMPACT_ATOMS: atom_id res chain seq x y z
N MET A 1 1.28 3.27 7.15
CA MET A 1 1.37 1.84 6.85
C MET A 1 0.04 1.34 6.33
N ALA A 2 0.05 0.40 5.42
CA ALA A 2 -1.17 -0.11 4.81
C ALA A 2 -1.62 -1.41 5.48
N CYS A 3 -2.93 -1.70 5.36
CA CYS A 3 -3.48 -2.97 5.86
C CYS A 3 -3.00 -4.13 4.99
N PRO A 4 -2.44 -5.20 5.58
CA PRO A 4 -1.90 -6.32 4.79
C PRO A 4 -2.97 -7.15 4.07
N PHE A 5 -4.24 -6.96 4.38
CA PHE A 5 -5.35 -7.66 3.73
C PHE A 5 -6.02 -6.83 2.63
N PHE A 6 -5.56 -5.61 2.40
CA PHE A 6 -6.14 -4.72 1.40
C PHE A 6 -5.54 -5.01 0.01
N LEU A 7 -6.41 -5.32 -0.95
CA LEU A 7 -6.02 -5.51 -2.35
C LEU A 7 -6.37 -4.22 -3.11
N PRO A 8 -5.38 -3.37 -3.45
CA PRO A 8 -5.64 -2.16 -4.21
C PRO A 8 -5.98 -2.49 -5.66
N LEU A 9 -7.05 -1.91 -6.19
CA LEU A 9 -7.53 -2.16 -7.54
C LEU A 9 -7.46 -0.91 -8.42
N ARG A 10 -7.81 0.25 -7.87
CA ARG A 10 -7.84 1.51 -8.62
C ARG A 10 -7.35 2.65 -7.73
N ARG A 11 -6.69 3.62 -8.35
CA ARG A 11 -6.26 4.81 -7.62
C ARG A 11 -7.47 5.72 -7.37
N LEU A 12 -7.64 6.14 -6.11
CA LEU A 12 -8.60 7.17 -5.76
C LEU A 12 -8.04 8.55 -6.13
N GLY A 13 -8.93 9.48 -6.40
CA GLY A 13 -8.53 10.87 -6.59
C GLY A 13 -8.00 11.49 -5.30
N SER A 14 -7.33 12.63 -5.41
CA SER A 14 -6.72 13.34 -4.29
C SER A 14 -7.73 14.03 -3.37
N SER A 15 -9.01 13.99 -3.68
CA SER A 15 -10.05 14.65 -2.90
C SER A 15 -10.30 13.93 -1.57
N GLY A 16 -10.48 14.69 -0.50
CA GLY A 16 -10.93 14.17 0.79
C GLY A 16 -9.94 14.34 1.94
N TRP A 17 -8.70 14.72 1.67
CA TRP A 17 -7.73 15.09 2.71
C TRP A 17 -7.27 16.53 2.53
N ASN A 18 -7.13 17.22 3.65
CA ASN A 18 -6.59 18.57 3.65
C ASN A 18 -5.89 18.82 5.00
N PRO A 19 -4.54 18.86 5.07
CA PRO A 19 -3.63 18.53 3.98
C PRO A 19 -3.61 17.04 3.64
N GLU A 20 -3.15 16.70 2.44
CA GLU A 20 -3.05 15.33 2.01
C GLU A 20 -1.92 14.61 2.75
N PRO A 21 -2.18 13.47 3.42
CA PRO A 21 -1.14 12.77 4.15
C PRO A 21 -0.19 12.01 3.23
N ARG A 22 0.99 11.67 3.74
CA ARG A 22 1.86 10.71 3.06
C ARG A 22 1.24 9.33 3.17
N LEU A 23 1.01 8.70 2.04
CA LEU A 23 0.33 7.42 1.97
C LEU A 23 1.33 6.28 1.76
N PRO A 24 1.20 5.18 2.50
CA PRO A 24 2.12 4.04 2.43
C PRO A 24 2.24 3.42 1.04
N LEU A 25 1.18 3.47 0.23
CA LEU A 25 1.19 2.98 -1.14
C LEU A 25 1.46 4.08 -2.17
N GLY A 26 1.88 5.26 -1.71
CA GLY A 26 2.18 6.42 -2.56
C GLY A 26 0.97 7.28 -2.90
N ASP A 27 -0.16 6.66 -3.16
CA ASP A 27 -1.46 7.30 -3.38
C ASP A 27 -2.53 6.57 -2.58
N ALA A 28 -3.72 7.16 -2.50
CA ALA A 28 -4.88 6.45 -1.99
C ALA A 28 -5.43 5.53 -3.08
N TYR A 29 -5.78 4.32 -2.70
CA TYR A 29 -6.36 3.33 -3.60
C TYR A 29 -7.71 2.87 -3.07
N GLU A 30 -8.61 2.52 -3.98
CA GLU A 30 -9.80 1.76 -3.66
C GLU A 30 -9.59 0.31 -4.08
N GLY A 31 -10.21 -0.61 -3.36
CA GLY A 31 -10.02 -2.01 -3.65
C GLY A 31 -10.86 -2.91 -2.76
N SER A 32 -10.36 -4.12 -2.58
CA SER A 32 -11.08 -5.20 -1.91
C SER A 32 -10.39 -5.60 -0.61
N CYS A 33 -11.19 -5.93 0.41
CA CYS A 33 -10.68 -6.53 1.63
C CYS A 33 -10.58 -8.04 1.47
N ARG A 34 -9.40 -8.60 1.70
CA ARG A 34 -9.13 -10.03 1.62
C ARG A 34 -8.98 -10.68 2.99
N ALA A 35 -9.45 -10.02 4.05
CA ALA A 35 -9.38 -10.55 5.40
C ALA A 35 -10.15 -11.86 5.55
N CYS A 36 -11.24 -12.03 4.79
CA CYS A 36 -11.96 -13.28 4.68
C CYS A 36 -11.83 -13.78 3.24
N ALA A 37 -10.99 -14.80 3.02
CA ALA A 37 -10.69 -15.30 1.66
C ALA A 37 -11.92 -15.86 0.94
N SER A 38 -12.87 -16.42 1.70
CA SER A 38 -14.10 -16.99 1.14
C SER A 38 -15.15 -15.94 0.78
N SER A 39 -15.00 -14.70 1.25
CA SER A 39 -15.97 -13.63 1.05
C SER A 39 -15.30 -12.27 0.97
N PRO A 40 -14.48 -12.01 -0.08
CA PRO A 40 -13.88 -10.70 -0.26
C PRO A 40 -14.96 -9.66 -0.55
N PHE A 41 -14.73 -8.41 -0.11
CA PHE A 41 -15.71 -7.33 -0.28
C PHE A 41 -15.00 -5.99 -0.42
N GLU A 42 -15.70 -4.99 -0.94
CA GLU A 42 -15.21 -3.62 -1.00
C GLU A 42 -15.68 -2.87 0.24
N PRO A 43 -14.76 -2.45 1.14
CA PRO A 43 -15.15 -1.62 2.27
C PRO A 43 -15.66 -0.26 1.81
N ARG A 44 -16.40 0.44 2.68
CA ARG A 44 -16.83 1.80 2.38
C ARG A 44 -15.62 2.71 2.19
N GLU A 45 -15.79 3.76 1.41
CA GLU A 45 -14.70 4.68 1.06
C GLU A 45 -13.97 5.24 2.28
N GLU A 46 -14.71 5.63 3.33
CA GLU A 46 -14.09 6.15 4.54
C GLU A 46 -13.18 5.12 5.22
N ILE A 47 -13.64 3.86 5.25
CA ILE A 47 -12.85 2.76 5.81
C ILE A 47 -11.60 2.52 4.97
N GLN A 48 -11.73 2.52 3.65
CA GLN A 48 -10.60 2.33 2.76
C GLN A 48 -9.58 3.45 2.94
N ARG A 49 -10.04 4.69 3.05
CA ARG A 49 -9.18 5.85 3.20
C ARG A 49 -8.45 5.85 4.54
N ASP A 50 -9.17 5.61 5.62
CA ASP A 50 -8.64 5.78 6.98
C ASP A 50 -7.92 4.56 7.53
N LEU A 51 -8.28 3.35 7.09
CA LEU A 51 -7.76 2.11 7.66
C LEU A 51 -7.06 1.21 6.64
N CYS A 52 -7.58 1.07 5.43
CA CYS A 52 -6.98 0.19 4.43
C CYS A 52 -5.71 0.78 3.84
N ASN A 53 -5.71 2.07 3.58
CA ASN A 53 -4.59 2.78 2.96
C ASN A 53 -3.55 3.27 3.96
N CYS A 54 -3.89 3.47 5.20
CA CYS A 54 -2.96 4.02 6.19
C CYS A 54 -3.30 3.57 7.60
N GLY A 55 -2.27 3.57 8.45
CA GLY A 55 -2.41 3.27 9.87
C GLY A 55 -2.57 1.78 10.17
N TYR A 56 -2.83 1.50 11.42
CA TYR A 56 -3.09 0.15 11.92
C TYR A 56 -4.58 -0.08 11.97
N ALA A 57 -5.08 -1.01 11.16
CA ALA A 57 -6.49 -1.36 11.14
C ALA A 57 -6.89 -2.26 12.33
N ARG A 58 -5.95 -3.00 12.89
CA ARG A 58 -6.22 -3.89 14.02
C ARG A 58 -6.73 -3.08 15.21
N GLY A 59 -7.85 -3.52 15.78
CA GLY A 59 -8.51 -2.83 16.88
C GLY A 59 -9.42 -1.68 16.46
N ARG A 60 -9.35 -1.25 15.19
CA ARG A 60 -10.19 -0.17 14.63
C ARG A 60 -11.13 -0.68 13.56
N CYS A 61 -10.70 -1.67 12.77
CA CYS A 61 -11.52 -2.28 11.72
C CYS A 61 -12.14 -3.57 12.25
N SER A 62 -13.46 -3.67 12.22
CA SER A 62 -14.19 -4.84 12.72
C SER A 62 -13.94 -6.10 11.89
N HIS A 63 -13.42 -5.95 10.67
CA HIS A 63 -13.13 -7.05 9.77
C HIS A 63 -11.70 -7.56 9.88
N PHE A 64 -10.85 -6.90 10.67
CA PHE A 64 -9.46 -7.31 10.82
C PHE A 64 -9.38 -8.63 11.59
N PRO A 65 -8.77 -9.69 11.00
CA PRO A 65 -8.74 -10.98 11.66
C PRO A 65 -7.76 -11.02 12.82
N ASP A 66 -8.12 -11.75 13.88
CA ASP A 66 -7.27 -11.94 15.06
C ASP A 66 -6.60 -13.31 14.97
N ASN A 67 -5.76 -13.50 13.94
CA ASN A 67 -5.15 -14.81 13.66
C ASN A 67 -3.62 -14.80 13.74
N GLY A 68 -3.03 -13.76 14.32
CA GLY A 68 -1.58 -13.67 14.46
C GLY A 68 -0.83 -13.21 13.22
N ALA A 69 -1.53 -12.85 12.15
CA ALA A 69 -0.93 -12.29 10.95
C ALA A 69 -0.40 -10.87 11.18
N ALA A 70 0.29 -10.33 10.19
CA ALA A 70 0.83 -8.97 10.26
C ALA A 70 -0.27 -7.94 10.46
N ASP A 71 0.06 -6.86 11.16
CA ASP A 71 -0.84 -5.74 11.39
C ASP A 71 -0.76 -4.67 10.30
N ALA A 72 0.40 -4.54 9.66
CA ALA A 72 0.65 -3.50 8.69
C ALA A 72 1.77 -3.87 7.72
N VAL A 73 1.79 -3.21 6.57
CA VAL A 73 2.82 -3.38 5.56
C VAL A 73 3.31 -2.02 5.09
N ARG A 74 4.61 -1.93 4.79
CA ARG A 74 5.21 -0.75 4.16
C ARG A 74 6.30 -1.16 3.17
N PHE A 75 6.62 -0.26 2.27
CA PHE A 75 7.61 -0.47 1.23
C PHE A 75 8.63 0.64 1.21
N SER A 76 9.86 0.31 0.79
CA SER A 76 10.91 1.29 0.52
C SER A 76 11.59 0.97 -0.80
N VAL A 77 11.88 2.00 -1.60
CA VAL A 77 12.62 1.83 -2.85
C VAL A 77 14.09 1.62 -2.52
N THR A 78 14.66 0.55 -3.06
CA THR A 78 16.09 0.25 -2.92
C THR A 78 16.86 0.44 -4.22
N GLY A 79 16.18 0.56 -5.35
CA GLY A 79 16.81 0.81 -6.63
C GLY A 79 15.81 1.26 -7.68
N ASP A 80 16.26 2.14 -8.57
CA ASP A 80 15.47 2.62 -9.70
C ASP A 80 16.44 2.81 -10.89
N GLN A 81 16.44 1.83 -11.79
CA GLN A 81 17.28 1.86 -12.98
C GLN A 81 16.37 1.92 -14.22
N ASP A 82 16.18 3.13 -14.74
CA ASP A 82 15.37 3.40 -15.93
C ASP A 82 13.95 2.86 -15.82
N GLY A 83 13.35 3.04 -14.65
CA GLY A 83 11.98 2.61 -14.39
C GLY A 83 11.85 1.19 -13.84
N ARG A 84 12.95 0.44 -13.78
CA ARG A 84 12.99 -0.85 -13.11
C ARG A 84 13.21 -0.62 -11.62
N VAL A 85 12.15 -0.76 -10.83
CA VAL A 85 12.17 -0.44 -9.40
C VAL A 85 12.29 -1.72 -8.59
N THR A 86 13.24 -1.73 -7.66
CA THR A 86 13.37 -2.78 -6.67
C THR A 86 12.99 -2.24 -5.30
N LEU A 87 12.38 -3.09 -4.49
CA LEU A 87 11.82 -2.72 -3.19
C LEU A 87 12.35 -3.61 -2.07
N VAL A 88 12.25 -3.07 -0.86
CA VAL A 88 12.20 -3.87 0.37
C VAL A 88 10.78 -3.73 0.91
N TYR A 89 10.17 -4.85 1.32
CA TYR A 89 8.91 -4.86 2.03
C TYR A 89 9.16 -5.09 3.52
N ILE A 90 8.29 -4.56 4.35
CA ILE A 90 8.33 -4.76 5.79
C ILE A 90 6.91 -5.02 6.27
N LEU A 91 6.71 -6.20 6.87
CA LEU A 91 5.48 -6.54 7.57
C LEU A 91 5.71 -6.28 9.06
N GLU A 92 4.77 -5.61 9.70
CA GLU A 92 4.85 -5.29 11.12
C GLU A 92 3.75 -5.95 11.90
N LYS A 93 4.08 -6.28 13.14
CA LYS A 93 3.14 -6.76 14.14
C LYS A 93 3.50 -6.10 15.47
N ASP A 94 2.49 -5.55 16.16
CA ASP A 94 2.68 -4.85 17.42
C ASP A 94 3.75 -3.74 17.31
N HIS A 95 3.73 -2.99 16.21
CA HIS A 95 4.65 -1.88 15.91
C HIS A 95 6.12 -2.30 15.77
N ALA A 96 6.39 -3.57 15.54
CA ALA A 96 7.74 -4.07 15.31
C ALA A 96 7.81 -4.89 14.03
N PRO A 97 8.95 -4.87 13.30
CA PRO A 97 9.10 -5.70 12.12
C PRO A 97 9.00 -7.18 12.47
N MET A 98 8.18 -7.93 11.74
CA MET A 98 8.09 -9.38 11.90
C MET A 98 8.66 -10.12 10.70
N GLU A 99 8.58 -9.56 9.51
CA GLU A 99 9.13 -10.12 8.28
C GLU A 99 9.55 -8.98 7.37
N TYR A 100 10.71 -9.11 6.74
CA TYR A 100 11.19 -8.11 5.79
C TYR A 100 12.14 -8.76 4.80
N GLY A 101 12.33 -8.12 3.66
CA GLY A 101 13.27 -8.59 2.66
C GLY A 101 13.10 -7.88 1.33
N PRO A 102 13.97 -8.23 0.36
CA PRO A 102 13.85 -7.69 -0.99
C PRO A 102 12.60 -8.24 -1.67
N LEU A 103 12.02 -7.44 -2.56
CA LEU A 103 10.84 -7.82 -3.32
C LEU A 103 10.96 -7.27 -4.73
N ASP A 104 10.79 -8.13 -5.72
CA ASP A 104 10.69 -7.73 -7.12
C ASP A 104 9.21 -7.68 -7.51
N PRO A 105 8.65 -6.47 -7.74
CA PRO A 105 7.21 -6.34 -8.04
C PRO A 105 6.79 -7.10 -9.30
N ALA A 106 7.71 -7.30 -10.24
CA ALA A 106 7.40 -8.01 -11.48
C ALA A 106 7.24 -9.52 -11.28
N HIS A 107 7.82 -10.09 -10.22
CA HIS A 107 7.86 -11.53 -9.99
C HIS A 107 7.16 -12.00 -8.73
N GLU A 108 6.79 -11.09 -7.83
CA GLU A 108 6.10 -11.45 -6.59
C GLU A 108 4.70 -11.99 -6.89
N VAL A 109 4.36 -13.11 -6.27
CA VAL A 109 3.06 -13.78 -6.49
C VAL A 109 2.15 -13.80 -5.27
N ARG A 110 2.66 -13.46 -4.09
CA ARG A 110 1.86 -13.46 -2.85
C ARG A 110 0.90 -12.28 -2.85
N GLU A 111 -0.39 -12.54 -2.73
CA GLU A 111 -1.41 -11.50 -2.67
C GLU A 111 -1.94 -11.33 -1.24
N PRO A 112 -2.30 -10.11 -0.82
CA PRO A 112 -2.31 -8.84 -1.57
C PRO A 112 -0.94 -8.14 -1.68
N LEU A 113 0.12 -8.70 -1.13
CA LEU A 113 1.45 -8.08 -1.11
C LEU A 113 1.93 -7.69 -2.52
N ALA A 114 1.76 -8.57 -3.49
CA ALA A 114 2.17 -8.32 -4.87
C ALA A 114 1.44 -7.13 -5.49
N SER A 115 0.12 -7.07 -5.32
CA SER A 115 -0.68 -5.95 -5.85
C SER A 115 -0.36 -4.64 -5.14
N GLN A 116 -0.12 -4.69 -3.83
CA GLN A 116 0.31 -3.52 -3.07
C GLN A 116 1.67 -3.00 -3.54
N ALA A 117 2.61 -3.90 -3.78
CA ALA A 117 3.94 -3.54 -4.28
C ALA A 117 3.85 -2.89 -5.66
N ARG A 118 3.05 -3.44 -6.55
CA ARG A 118 2.85 -2.88 -7.89
C ARG A 118 2.18 -1.51 -7.83
N ALA A 119 1.18 -1.33 -6.95
CA ALA A 119 0.54 -0.04 -6.74
C ALA A 119 1.54 1.00 -6.23
N PHE A 120 2.38 0.61 -5.28
CA PHE A 120 3.43 1.47 -4.74
C PHE A 120 4.41 1.91 -5.84
N VAL A 121 4.86 0.98 -6.68
CA VAL A 121 5.79 1.28 -7.78
C VAL A 121 5.15 2.22 -8.79
N GLU A 122 3.90 1.98 -9.17
CA GLU A 122 3.17 2.83 -10.10
C GLU A 122 3.08 4.27 -9.58
N SER A 123 2.73 4.44 -8.31
CA SER A 123 2.68 5.74 -7.67
C SER A 123 4.05 6.40 -7.57
N TYR A 124 5.08 5.63 -7.23
CA TYR A 124 6.44 6.12 -7.16
C TYR A 124 6.90 6.67 -8.52
N LEU A 125 6.71 5.90 -9.58
CA LEU A 125 7.12 6.31 -10.93
C LEU A 125 6.37 7.55 -11.40
N ARG A 126 5.08 7.62 -11.15
CA ARG A 126 4.26 8.78 -11.51
C ARG A 126 4.71 10.04 -10.78
N GLN A 127 4.97 9.94 -9.49
CA GLN A 127 5.42 11.07 -8.68
C GLN A 127 6.83 11.50 -9.08
N ARG A 128 7.72 10.56 -9.36
CA ARG A 128 9.07 10.83 -9.85
C ARG A 128 9.03 11.59 -11.17
N ASP A 129 8.21 11.13 -12.12
CA ASP A 129 8.10 11.75 -13.44
C ASP A 129 7.47 13.14 -13.37
N ALA A 130 6.48 13.34 -12.51
CA ALA A 130 5.90 14.65 -12.25
C ALA A 130 6.94 15.62 -11.67
N GLY A 131 7.77 15.16 -10.72
CA GLY A 131 8.86 15.94 -10.15
C GLY A 131 9.91 16.32 -11.20
N ARG A 132 10.26 15.41 -12.10
CA ARG A 132 11.17 15.70 -13.20
C ARG A 132 10.61 16.72 -14.17
N ALA A 133 9.31 16.63 -14.49
CA ALA A 133 8.64 17.60 -15.36
C ALA A 133 8.63 18.99 -14.74
N GLU A 134 8.37 19.12 -13.45
CA GLU A 134 8.43 20.39 -12.74
C GLU A 134 9.84 20.97 -12.75
N SER A 135 10.86 20.14 -12.52
CA SER A 135 12.26 20.56 -12.57
C SER A 135 12.66 21.01 -13.97
N ALA A 136 12.15 20.35 -15.01
CA ALA A 136 12.46 20.72 -16.40
C ALA A 136 11.81 22.03 -16.83
N SER A 137 10.66 22.40 -16.22
CA SER A 137 9.97 23.64 -16.55
C SER A 137 10.46 24.85 -15.74
N ALA A 138 11.35 24.62 -14.79
CA ALA A 138 11.99 25.69 -14.05
C ALA A 138 13.27 26.14 -14.77
#